data_7a54fc9bd26495e30cf26838aaa337f8
#
_entry.id   7a54fc9bd26495e30cf26838aaa337f8
#
_cell.length_a   1.000
_cell.length_b   1.000
_cell.length_c   1.000
_cell.angle_alpha   90.00
_cell.angle_beta   90.00
_cell.angle_gamma   90.00
#
_symmetry.space_group_name_H-M   'P 1'
#
loop_
_entity.id
_entity.type
_entity.pdbx_description
1 polymer ?
#
loop_
_entity_poly.entity_id
_entity_poly.type
_entity_poly.pdbx_seq_one_letter_code
_entity_poly.pdbx_strand_id
1 'polypeptide(L)'
;MEILRDKMKRLNFSKEYLKKLLRGKKLMTIRRGKRKFEIGEEVEVYCSGEKLGKIKITKVQIKKFSEINSEDIKKDGFRSKRKLKKALRKHYKNVKASDLFTLIEFEWIERKENGSV
;
A
#
# COMPACT_ATOMS: atom_id res chain seq x y z
N MET A 1 20.84 18.75 23.54
CA MET A 1 19.98 17.62 23.82
C MET A 1 19.49 16.94 22.59
N GLU A 2 19.54 15.67 22.59
CA GLU A 2 19.08 14.87 21.50
C GLU A 2 17.57 14.95 21.38
N ILE A 3 17.08 15.28 20.24
CA ILE A 3 15.65 15.26 20.00
C ILE A 3 15.33 13.91 19.39
N LEU A 4 14.49 13.16 20.07
CA LEU A 4 14.07 11.88 19.54
C LEU A 4 13.15 12.14 18.37
N ARG A 5 13.56 11.68 17.23
CA ARG A 5 12.74 11.80 16.03
C ARG A 5 11.98 10.51 15.85
N ASP A 6 10.75 10.65 15.46
CA ASP A 6 9.98 9.50 15.09
C ASP A 6 10.64 8.87 13.88
N LYS A 7 10.77 7.57 13.93
CA LYS A 7 11.26 6.86 12.78
C LYS A 7 10.27 7.02 11.65
N MET A 8 10.77 7.21 10.43
CA MET A 8 9.92 7.22 9.27
C MET A 8 9.22 5.88 9.16
N LYS A 9 7.94 5.92 8.93
CA LYS A 9 7.16 4.70 8.77
C LYS A 9 7.55 3.98 7.49
N ARG A 10 7.24 2.70 7.44
CA ARG A 10 7.52 1.87 6.28
C ARG A 10 6.27 1.16 5.83
N LEU A 11 6.17 0.96 4.54
CA LEU A 11 5.21 0.06 3.95
C LEU A 11 5.99 -1.07 3.33
N ASN A 12 5.72 -2.29 3.79
CA ASN A 12 6.38 -3.48 3.30
C ASN A 12 5.45 -4.20 2.33
N PHE A 13 6.00 -4.56 1.18
CA PHE A 13 5.24 -5.25 0.13
C PHE A 13 5.86 -6.60 -0.17
N SER A 14 5.03 -7.55 -0.56
CA SER A 14 5.48 -8.85 -0.99
C SER A 14 6.15 -8.76 -2.35
N LYS A 15 7.07 -9.65 -2.61
CA LYS A 15 7.85 -9.69 -3.85
C LYS A 15 6.97 -9.67 -5.10
N GLU A 16 5.80 -10.28 -5.02
CA GLU A 16 4.88 -10.36 -6.17
C GLU A 16 4.40 -9.00 -6.65
N TYR A 17 4.51 -7.95 -5.82
CA TYR A 17 4.08 -6.61 -6.20
C TYR A 17 5.22 -5.73 -6.76
N LEU A 18 6.44 -6.26 -6.79
CA LEU A 18 7.60 -5.48 -7.18
C LEU A 18 7.44 -4.79 -8.53
N LYS A 19 7.03 -5.55 -9.56
CA LYS A 19 6.89 -4.98 -10.89
C LYS A 19 5.82 -3.90 -10.96
N LYS A 20 4.69 -4.12 -10.30
CA LYS A 20 3.60 -3.13 -10.28
C LYS A 20 4.03 -1.85 -9.59
N LEU A 21 4.78 -1.99 -8.50
CA LEU A 21 5.30 -0.83 -7.76
C LEU A 21 6.27 -0.03 -8.62
N LEU A 22 7.24 -0.70 -9.24
CA LEU A 22 8.25 -0.03 -10.04
C LEU A 22 7.71 0.56 -11.33
N ARG A 23 6.64 -0.01 -11.88
CA ARG A 23 6.01 0.50 -13.09
C ARG A 23 4.94 1.57 -12.81
N GLY A 24 4.72 1.89 -11.55
CA GLY A 24 3.72 2.89 -11.18
C GLY A 24 2.29 2.44 -11.37
N LYS A 25 2.05 1.14 -11.47
CA LYS A 25 0.69 0.59 -11.63
C LYS A 25 0.00 0.33 -10.32
N LYS A 26 0.74 0.32 -9.22
CA LYS A 26 0.18 0.20 -7.90
C LYS A 26 0.38 1.53 -7.18
N LEU A 27 -0.69 2.30 -7.06
CA LEU A 27 -0.68 3.64 -6.46
C LEU A 27 -1.45 3.69 -5.15
N MET A 28 -1.86 2.55 -4.65
CA MET A 28 -2.61 2.43 -3.42
C MET A 28 -2.21 1.12 -2.77
N THR A 29 -2.31 1.07 -1.45
CA THR A 29 -2.21 -0.20 -0.73
C THR A 29 -3.43 -0.34 0.17
N ILE A 30 -3.90 -1.57 0.33
CA ILE A 30 -5.08 -1.88 1.13
C ILE A 30 -4.61 -2.76 2.28
N ARG A 31 -4.74 -2.25 3.51
CA ARG A 31 -4.23 -2.92 4.71
C ARG A 31 -5.36 -3.14 5.70
N ARG A 32 -5.43 -4.35 6.29
CA ARG A 32 -6.48 -4.68 7.25
C ARG A 32 -6.39 -3.81 8.49
N GLY A 33 -7.55 -3.42 9.01
CA GLY A 33 -7.67 -2.65 10.23
C GLY A 33 -7.50 -1.16 10.00
N LYS A 34 -7.47 -0.43 11.10
CA LYS A 34 -7.27 1.01 11.07
C LYS A 34 -5.80 1.30 11.23
N ARG A 35 -5.20 1.87 10.21
CA ARG A 35 -3.77 2.20 10.20
C ARG A 35 -3.61 3.71 10.31
N LYS A 36 -2.62 4.13 11.09
CA LYS A 36 -2.37 5.56 11.30
C LYS A 36 -1.39 6.09 10.25
N PHE A 37 -1.95 6.66 9.21
CA PHE A 37 -1.18 7.38 8.20
C PHE A 37 -1.88 8.70 7.94
N GLU A 38 -1.12 9.75 7.71
CA GLU A 38 -1.67 11.08 7.47
C GLU A 38 -1.37 11.55 6.05
N ILE A 39 -2.28 12.33 5.50
CA ILE A 39 -2.07 12.95 4.19
C ILE A 39 -0.85 13.86 4.30
N GLY A 40 0.04 13.74 3.32
CA GLY A 40 1.28 14.51 3.30
C GLY A 40 2.45 13.81 3.97
N GLU A 41 2.20 12.72 4.69
CA GLU A 41 3.26 11.98 5.37
C GLU A 41 4.15 11.28 4.36
N GLU A 42 5.46 11.33 4.59
CA GLU A 42 6.44 10.59 3.77
C GLU A 42 6.71 9.25 4.41
N VAL A 43 6.71 8.22 3.58
CA VAL A 43 6.84 6.84 4.03
C VAL A 43 7.82 6.10 3.14
N GLU A 44 8.67 5.27 3.74
CA GLU A 44 9.58 4.44 3.00
C GLU A 44 8.87 3.20 2.48
N VAL A 45 9.22 2.78 1.28
CA VAL A 45 8.64 1.58 0.66
C VAL A 45 9.71 0.50 0.55
N TYR A 46 9.40 -0.66 1.09
CA TYR A 46 10.28 -1.82 1.06
C TYR A 46 9.57 -2.98 0.37
N CYS A 47 10.34 -3.79 -0.31
CA CYS A 47 9.85 -5.01 -0.93
C CYS A 47 10.86 -6.10 -0.67
N SER A 48 10.46 -7.16 0.02
CA SER A 48 11.35 -8.27 0.39
C SER A 48 12.63 -7.78 1.08
N GLY A 49 12.48 -6.82 1.98
CA GLY A 49 13.61 -6.30 2.75
C GLY A 49 14.46 -5.26 2.05
N GLU A 50 14.21 -5.01 0.78
CA GLU A 50 14.97 -4.01 0.02
C GLU A 50 14.17 -2.72 -0.12
N LYS A 51 14.83 -1.59 0.17
CA LYS A 51 14.19 -0.28 0.03
C LYS A 51 14.04 0.07 -1.44
N LEU A 52 12.83 0.39 -1.85
CA LEU A 52 12.53 0.81 -3.21
C LEU A 52 12.50 2.32 -3.37
N GLY A 53 12.25 3.05 -2.29
CA GLY A 53 12.17 4.49 -2.37
C GLY A 53 11.30 5.08 -1.28
N LYS A 54 10.76 6.26 -1.57
CA LYS A 54 9.87 6.99 -0.66
C LYS A 54 8.62 7.44 -1.38
N ILE A 55 7.53 7.45 -0.65
CA ILE A 55 6.23 7.91 -1.17
C ILE A 55 5.69 8.99 -0.25
N LYS A 56 4.77 9.75 -0.78
CA LYS A 56 3.99 10.73 -0.02
C LYS A 56 2.54 10.28 -0.03
N ILE A 57 1.94 10.24 1.13
CA ILE A 57 0.54 9.84 1.26
C ILE A 57 -0.35 10.95 0.73
N THR A 58 -1.24 10.61 -0.21
CA THR A 58 -2.15 11.59 -0.82
C THR A 58 -3.58 11.42 -0.35
N LYS A 59 -3.97 10.23 0.09
CA LYS A 59 -5.32 9.99 0.55
C LYS A 59 -5.34 8.79 1.48
N VAL A 60 -6.16 8.86 2.52
CA VAL A 60 -6.35 7.75 3.46
C VAL A 60 -7.85 7.58 3.67
N GLN A 61 -8.35 6.37 3.50
CA GLN A 61 -9.75 6.05 3.74
C GLN A 61 -9.85 4.76 4.52
N ILE A 62 -10.86 4.66 5.36
CA ILE A 62 -11.17 3.42 6.06
C ILE A 62 -12.50 2.94 5.52
N LYS A 63 -12.52 1.75 4.96
CA LYS A 63 -13.72 1.16 4.35
C LYS A 63 -13.89 -0.27 4.79
N LYS A 64 -15.13 -0.73 4.81
CA LYS A 64 -15.41 -2.15 4.92
C LYS A 64 -15.02 -2.80 3.59
N PHE A 65 -14.65 -4.07 3.62
CA PHE A 65 -14.31 -4.76 2.39
C PHE A 65 -15.44 -4.63 1.35
N SER A 66 -16.68 -4.72 1.81
CA SER A 66 -17.86 -4.58 0.92
C SER A 66 -17.94 -3.22 0.25
N GLU A 67 -17.32 -2.20 0.82
CA GLU A 67 -17.36 -0.83 0.29
C GLU A 67 -16.22 -0.52 -0.67
N ILE A 68 -15.26 -1.42 -0.81
CA ILE A 68 -14.16 -1.23 -1.73
C ILE A 68 -14.71 -1.35 -3.15
N ASN A 69 -14.56 -0.28 -3.93
CA ASN A 69 -15.16 -0.20 -5.26
C ASN A 69 -14.15 -0.51 -6.38
N SER A 70 -14.63 -0.52 -7.61
CA SER A 70 -13.79 -0.88 -8.76
C SER A 70 -12.63 0.09 -8.98
N GLU A 71 -12.82 1.35 -8.63
CA GLU A 71 -11.76 2.35 -8.76
C GLU A 71 -10.64 2.08 -7.76
N ASP A 72 -11.01 1.76 -6.52
CA ASP A 72 -10.04 1.39 -5.48
C ASP A 72 -9.24 0.17 -5.91
N ILE A 73 -9.93 -0.83 -6.45
CA ILE A 73 -9.32 -2.08 -6.89
C ILE A 73 -8.29 -1.82 -7.98
N LYS A 74 -8.63 -0.96 -8.92
CA LYS A 74 -7.75 -0.60 -10.02
C LYS A 74 -6.51 0.12 -9.53
N LYS A 75 -6.68 1.07 -8.61
CA LYS A 75 -5.54 1.80 -8.02
C LYS A 75 -4.60 0.89 -7.26
N ASP A 76 -5.15 -0.14 -6.63
CA ASP A 76 -4.34 -1.14 -5.92
C ASP A 76 -3.65 -2.12 -6.86
N GLY A 77 -3.95 -2.02 -8.15
CA GLY A 77 -3.30 -2.82 -9.17
C GLY A 77 -3.97 -4.14 -9.48
N PHE A 78 -5.21 -4.32 -9.06
CA PHE A 78 -5.95 -5.55 -9.34
C PHE A 78 -7.04 -5.33 -10.40
N ARG A 79 -7.41 -6.40 -11.07
CA ARG A 79 -8.41 -6.35 -12.14
C ARG A 79 -9.83 -6.56 -11.65
N SER A 80 -9.98 -7.22 -10.50
CA SER A 80 -11.31 -7.52 -9.98
C SER A 80 -11.27 -7.67 -8.47
N LYS A 81 -12.44 -7.53 -7.85
CA LYS A 81 -12.58 -7.72 -6.41
C LYS A 81 -12.23 -9.15 -5.99
N ARG A 82 -12.55 -10.10 -6.84
CA ARG A 82 -12.21 -11.50 -6.60
C ARG A 82 -10.70 -11.69 -6.50
N LYS A 83 -9.95 -11.07 -7.41
CA LYS A 83 -8.48 -11.16 -7.39
C LYS A 83 -7.90 -10.43 -6.19
N LEU A 84 -8.47 -9.29 -5.84
CA LEU A 84 -8.07 -8.56 -4.64
C LEU A 84 -8.29 -9.43 -3.41
N LYS A 85 -9.48 -10.03 -3.28
CA LYS A 85 -9.79 -10.87 -2.12
C LYS A 85 -8.84 -12.05 -2.01
N LYS A 86 -8.52 -12.67 -3.14
CA LYS A 86 -7.56 -13.78 -3.18
C LYS A 86 -6.20 -13.33 -2.68
N ALA A 87 -5.74 -12.16 -3.10
CA ALA A 87 -4.46 -11.61 -2.66
C ALA A 87 -4.48 -11.29 -1.17
N LEU A 88 -5.55 -10.69 -0.67
CA LEU A 88 -5.69 -10.36 0.74
C LEU A 88 -5.67 -11.60 1.62
N ARG A 89 -6.22 -12.70 1.14
CA ARG A 89 -6.23 -13.96 1.88
C ARG A 89 -4.84 -14.56 2.06
N LYS A 90 -3.88 -14.17 1.26
CA LYS A 90 -2.49 -14.60 1.43
C LYS A 90 -1.85 -13.95 2.65
N HIS A 91 -2.34 -12.79 3.03
CA HIS A 91 -1.78 -12.00 4.13
C HIS A 91 -2.68 -11.99 5.36
N TYR A 92 -3.98 -12.15 5.19
CA TYR A 92 -4.95 -12.03 6.26
C TYR A 92 -5.93 -13.21 6.23
N LYS A 93 -6.23 -13.75 7.40
CA LYS A 93 -7.20 -14.82 7.51
C LYS A 93 -8.62 -14.25 7.48
N ASN A 94 -9.54 -15.03 6.91
CA ASN A 94 -10.97 -14.73 7.03
C ASN A 94 -11.36 -13.31 6.64
N VAL A 95 -11.14 -12.97 5.38
CA VAL A 95 -11.57 -11.66 4.87
C VAL A 95 -13.09 -11.68 4.68
N LYS A 96 -13.78 -10.91 5.54
CA LYS A 96 -15.25 -10.82 5.53
C LYS A 96 -15.68 -9.46 4.97
N ALA A 97 -16.92 -9.41 4.48
CA ALA A 97 -17.50 -8.18 3.93
C ALA A 97 -17.46 -7.01 4.93
N SER A 98 -17.62 -7.32 6.21
CA SER A 98 -17.65 -6.29 7.27
C SER A 98 -16.28 -5.91 7.81
N ASP A 99 -15.22 -6.58 7.38
CA ASP A 99 -13.88 -6.26 7.87
C ASP A 99 -13.45 -4.89 7.38
N LEU A 100 -12.82 -4.13 8.28
CA LEU A 100 -12.34 -2.79 7.95
C LEU A 100 -10.91 -2.87 7.39
N PHE A 101 -10.68 -2.05 6.37
CA PHE A 101 -9.38 -1.90 5.75
C PHE A 101 -9.05 -0.42 5.62
N THR A 102 -7.77 -0.11 5.70
CA THR A 102 -7.27 1.24 5.43
C THR A 102 -6.74 1.25 4.00
N LEU A 103 -7.27 2.15 3.19
CA LEU A 103 -6.85 2.35 1.81
C LEU A 103 -5.94 3.57 1.79
N ILE A 104 -4.69 3.35 1.42
CA ILE A 104 -3.65 4.37 1.44
C ILE A 104 -3.22 4.65 0.02
N GLU A 105 -3.57 5.84 -0.49
CA GLU A 105 -3.12 6.28 -1.82
C GLU A 105 -1.85 7.09 -1.66
N PHE A 106 -0.98 6.98 -2.62
CA PHE A 106 0.32 7.61 -2.53
C PHE A 106 0.86 8.00 -3.90
N GLU A 107 1.88 8.84 -3.87
CA GLU A 107 2.65 9.16 -5.07
C GLU A 107 4.13 9.00 -4.72
N TRP A 108 4.93 8.67 -5.70
CA TRP A 108 6.37 8.46 -5.47
C TRP A 108 7.09 9.80 -5.35
N ILE A 109 7.97 9.90 -4.36
CA ILE A 109 8.88 11.01 -4.21
C ILE A 109 10.21 10.63 -4.85
N GLU A 110 10.68 9.43 -4.52
CA GLU A 110 11.85 8.85 -5.15
C GLU A 110 11.61 7.36 -5.30
N ARG A 111 12.09 6.79 -6.38
CA ARG A 111 11.83 5.40 -6.68
C ARG A 111 13.01 4.79 -7.40
N LYS A 112 13.40 3.58 -6.98
CA LYS A 112 14.42 2.82 -7.65
C LYS A 112 14.01 2.56 -9.10
N GLU A 113 14.96 2.71 -10.01
CA GLU A 113 14.66 2.51 -11.42
C GLU A 113 14.35 1.05 -11.71
N ASN A 114 13.32 0.87 -12.53
CA ASN A 114 12.91 -0.46 -12.94
C ASN A 114 13.80 -0.95 -14.06
N GLY A 115 14.47 -2.08 -13.84
CA GLY A 115 15.28 -2.68 -14.88
C GLY A 115 16.45 -1.85 -15.30
N SER A 116 16.82 -0.94 -14.48
CA SER A 116 17.96 -0.15 -14.76
C SER A 116 19.18 -1.01 -14.65
N VAL A 117 19.82 -1.25 -15.49
CA VAL A 117 20.97 -2.07 -15.35
C VAL A 117 22.02 -1.78 -16.19
#